data_e1362be39bf63e68328cc49b1f2f45ed
#
_entry.id   e1362be39bf63e68328cc49b1f2f45ed
#
_cell.length_a   1.000
_cell.length_b   1.000
_cell.length_c   1.000
_cell.angle_alpha   90.00
_cell.angle_beta   90.00
_cell.angle_gamma   90.00
#
_symmetry.space_group_name_H-M   'P 1'
#
loop_
_entity.id
_entity.type
_entity.pdbx_description
1 polymer ?
#
loop_
_entity_poly.entity_id
_entity_poly.type
_entity_poly.pdbx_seq_one_letter_code
_entity_poly.pdbx_strand_id
1 'polypeptide(L)'
;MAADKSASIPEVVTEAIVVIDIVESTTTSNLFGWYAVGRNIHRDLRSFVTDIGMGRGLRCVRSTGDGYLLTFFNPQSAETAAISATEAVFELLRRTEIRNREVADERSLNLRCAIHLGEVDVVLNDREGPHVSFAFRLESISRGSLPAALNPIAPEQLPLKNYVLCSEEVAGILERRSTLWSTRSIGLFRLKGFPGFREVFRVLSRQDPE
;
A
#
# COMPACT_ATOMS: atom_id res chain seq x y z
N MET A 1 -30.14 -5.10 -35.36
CA MET A 1 -28.68 -5.01 -35.29
C MET A 1 -28.26 -5.36 -33.87
N ALA A 2 -27.84 -6.61 -33.67
CA ALA A 2 -27.26 -7.02 -32.37
C ALA A 2 -25.81 -6.53 -32.32
N ALA A 3 -25.51 -5.71 -31.34
CA ALA A 3 -24.12 -5.30 -31.07
C ALA A 3 -23.36 -6.52 -30.57
N ASP A 4 -22.40 -6.97 -31.35
CA ASP A 4 -21.42 -7.98 -31.00
C ASP A 4 -20.60 -7.47 -29.79
N LYS A 5 -20.98 -7.92 -28.59
CA LYS A 5 -20.15 -7.79 -27.39
C LYS A 5 -19.13 -8.92 -27.41
N SER A 6 -18.15 -8.84 -28.28
CA SER A 6 -16.92 -9.61 -28.07
C SER A 6 -16.29 -9.08 -26.80
N ALA A 7 -16.56 -9.76 -25.68
CA ALA A 7 -15.84 -9.50 -24.45
C ALA A 7 -14.37 -9.81 -24.75
N SER A 8 -13.56 -8.78 -24.93
CA SER A 8 -12.11 -8.93 -25.03
C SER A 8 -11.64 -9.61 -23.74
N ILE A 9 -10.87 -10.69 -23.90
CA ILE A 9 -10.20 -11.33 -22.76
C ILE A 9 -9.40 -10.24 -22.03
N PRO A 10 -9.57 -10.07 -20.71
CA PRO A 10 -8.81 -9.07 -19.96
C PRO A 10 -7.30 -9.29 -20.18
N GLU A 11 -6.58 -8.23 -20.37
CA GLU A 11 -5.12 -8.28 -20.39
C GLU A 11 -4.63 -8.61 -18.99
N VAL A 12 -3.87 -9.70 -18.83
CA VAL A 12 -3.25 -10.10 -17.56
C VAL A 12 -1.81 -9.58 -17.56
N VAL A 13 -1.47 -8.82 -16.53
CA VAL A 13 -0.13 -8.25 -16.38
C VAL A 13 0.38 -8.41 -14.95
N THR A 14 1.69 -8.54 -14.78
CA THR A 14 2.31 -8.52 -13.44
C THR A 14 2.62 -7.07 -13.07
N GLU A 15 1.99 -6.59 -12.00
CA GLU A 15 2.16 -5.22 -11.48
C GLU A 15 2.52 -5.25 -9.99
N ALA A 16 3.25 -4.22 -9.54
CA ALA A 16 3.39 -3.97 -8.12
C ALA A 16 2.15 -3.20 -7.64
N ILE A 17 1.44 -3.79 -6.70
CA ILE A 17 0.15 -3.34 -6.18
C ILE A 17 0.41 -2.67 -4.83
N VAL A 18 -0.03 -1.43 -4.71
CA VAL A 18 0.08 -0.65 -3.47
C VAL A 18 -1.33 -0.33 -2.97
N VAL A 19 -1.60 -0.65 -1.72
CA VAL A 19 -2.79 -0.21 -1.01
C VAL A 19 -2.36 0.76 0.07
N ILE A 20 -3.05 1.90 0.13
CA ILE A 20 -2.82 2.97 1.08
C ILE A 20 -4.13 3.22 1.81
N ASP A 21 -4.07 3.31 3.13
CA ASP A 21 -5.21 3.62 3.99
C ASP A 21 -4.86 4.74 4.98
N ILE A 22 -5.83 5.61 5.28
CA ILE A 22 -5.69 6.67 6.29
C ILE A 22 -6.04 6.07 7.65
N VAL A 23 -5.05 6.00 8.53
CA VAL A 23 -5.25 5.52 9.90
C VAL A 23 -6.24 6.41 10.64
N GLU A 24 -7.28 5.79 11.23
CA GLU A 24 -8.32 6.45 12.02
C GLU A 24 -9.14 7.51 11.25
N SER A 25 -9.25 7.39 9.93
CA SER A 25 -10.00 8.34 9.07
C SER A 25 -11.43 8.58 9.56
N THR A 26 -12.15 7.50 9.88
CA THR A 26 -13.53 7.54 10.37
C THR A 26 -13.63 8.22 11.74
N THR A 27 -12.72 7.89 12.67
CA THR A 27 -12.68 8.49 14.01
C THR A 27 -12.40 9.99 13.91
N THR A 28 -11.40 10.37 13.12
CA THR A 28 -11.04 11.78 12.88
C THR A 28 -12.20 12.55 12.25
N SER A 29 -12.85 11.98 11.24
CA SER A 29 -13.99 12.62 10.57
C SER A 29 -15.21 12.76 11.49
N ASN A 30 -15.45 11.80 12.37
CA ASN A 30 -16.56 11.83 13.32
C ASN A 30 -16.31 12.82 14.45
N LEU A 31 -15.08 12.90 14.98
CA LEU A 31 -14.75 13.79 16.10
C LEU A 31 -14.62 15.26 15.68
N PHE A 32 -14.00 15.52 14.53
CA PHE A 32 -13.66 16.88 14.09
C PHE A 32 -14.47 17.37 12.88
N GLY A 33 -15.32 16.52 12.32
CA GLY A 33 -16.18 16.82 11.19
C GLY A 33 -15.49 16.64 9.82
N TRP A 34 -16.20 16.02 8.89
CA TRP A 34 -15.72 15.78 7.53
C TRP A 34 -15.31 17.06 6.80
N TYR A 35 -16.11 18.09 6.86
CA TYR A 35 -15.85 19.35 6.14
C TYR A 35 -14.68 20.15 6.73
N ALA A 36 -14.47 20.05 8.03
CA ALA A 36 -13.44 20.81 8.71
C ALA A 36 -12.04 20.16 8.57
N VAL A 37 -11.96 18.83 8.68
CA VAL A 37 -10.69 18.11 8.74
C VAL A 37 -10.63 17.03 7.66
N GLY A 38 -11.59 16.12 7.59
CA GLY A 38 -11.54 14.95 6.70
C GLY A 38 -11.30 15.32 5.24
N ARG A 39 -12.07 16.30 4.71
CA ARG A 39 -11.92 16.75 3.32
C ARG A 39 -10.52 17.27 2.98
N ASN A 40 -9.88 17.97 3.89
CA ASN A 40 -8.53 18.50 3.67
C ASN A 40 -7.50 17.40 3.66
N ILE A 41 -7.59 16.43 4.57
CA ILE A 41 -6.72 15.25 4.63
C ILE A 41 -6.82 14.45 3.32
N HIS A 42 -8.03 14.18 2.85
CA HIS A 42 -8.24 13.44 1.59
C HIS A 42 -7.76 14.21 0.36
N ARG A 43 -7.93 15.55 0.34
CA ARG A 43 -7.42 16.38 -0.77
C ARG A 43 -5.90 16.34 -0.83
N ASP A 44 -5.24 16.46 0.30
CA ASP A 44 -3.78 16.47 0.39
C ASP A 44 -3.22 15.09 -0.01
N LEU A 45 -3.83 14.00 0.48
CA LEU A 45 -3.45 12.65 0.06
C LEU A 45 -3.61 12.44 -1.44
N ARG A 46 -4.72 12.91 -2.03
CA ARG A 46 -4.94 12.84 -3.49
C ARG A 46 -3.84 13.55 -4.28
N SER A 47 -3.45 14.74 -3.85
CA SER A 47 -2.36 15.49 -4.50
C SER A 47 -1.05 14.69 -4.43
N PHE A 48 -0.69 14.20 -3.25
CA PHE A 48 0.54 13.44 -3.06
C PHE A 48 0.57 12.17 -3.91
N VAL A 49 -0.52 11.40 -3.92
CA VAL A 49 -0.63 10.15 -4.69
C VAL A 49 -0.45 10.40 -6.20
N THR A 50 -1.01 11.49 -6.73
CA THR A 50 -0.84 11.84 -8.13
C THR A 50 0.62 12.16 -8.46
N ASP A 51 1.28 12.93 -7.60
CA ASP A 51 2.65 13.40 -7.84
C ASP A 51 3.71 12.30 -7.72
N ILE A 52 3.59 11.41 -6.72
CA ILE A 52 4.60 10.37 -6.45
C ILE A 52 4.70 9.33 -7.56
N GLY A 53 3.63 9.14 -8.33
CA GLY A 53 3.58 8.15 -9.42
C GLY A 53 4.24 8.63 -10.71
N MET A 54 4.46 9.94 -10.86
CA MET A 54 5.03 10.49 -12.10
C MET A 54 6.45 9.97 -12.33
N GLY A 55 6.69 9.41 -13.51
CA GLY A 55 7.99 8.87 -13.92
C GLY A 55 8.37 7.51 -13.30
N ARG A 56 7.51 6.91 -12.46
CA ARG A 56 7.77 5.63 -11.78
C ARG A 56 6.97 4.43 -12.34
N GLY A 57 6.32 4.59 -13.47
CA GLY A 57 5.53 3.50 -14.07
C GLY A 57 4.15 3.31 -13.44
N LEU A 58 3.59 4.32 -12.79
CA LEU A 58 2.22 4.31 -12.28
C LEU A 58 1.21 4.06 -13.41
N ARG A 59 0.36 3.03 -13.27
CA ARG A 59 -0.62 2.62 -14.27
C ARG A 59 -2.06 2.82 -13.82
N CYS A 60 -2.34 2.58 -12.55
CA CYS A 60 -3.69 2.70 -12.00
C CYS A 60 -3.67 3.55 -10.75
N VAL A 61 -4.68 4.39 -10.59
CA VAL A 61 -4.97 5.15 -9.37
C VAL A 61 -6.47 5.04 -9.12
N ARG A 62 -6.87 4.32 -8.07
CA ARG A 62 -8.26 4.15 -7.68
C ARG A 62 -8.45 4.56 -6.22
N SER A 63 -9.43 5.43 -5.97
CA SER A 63 -9.85 5.73 -4.60
C SER A 63 -10.62 4.55 -4.01
N THR A 64 -10.32 4.21 -2.78
CA THR A 64 -10.97 3.12 -2.01
C THR A 64 -11.89 3.64 -0.90
N GLY A 65 -12.19 4.93 -0.94
CA GLY A 65 -12.95 5.63 0.10
C GLY A 65 -12.02 6.51 0.91
N ASP A 66 -11.39 5.98 1.93
CA ASP A 66 -10.42 6.66 2.80
C ASP A 66 -8.96 6.41 2.39
N GLY A 67 -8.73 5.70 1.30
CA GLY A 67 -7.40 5.40 0.80
C GLY A 67 -7.32 5.32 -0.72
N TYR A 68 -6.28 4.65 -1.20
CA TYR A 68 -5.99 4.45 -2.61
C TYR A 68 -5.44 3.06 -2.91
N LEU A 69 -5.84 2.52 -4.06
CA LEU A 69 -5.16 1.46 -4.77
C LEU A 69 -4.33 2.09 -5.89
N LEU A 70 -3.05 1.79 -5.90
CA LEU A 70 -2.13 2.17 -6.97
C LEU A 70 -1.50 0.93 -7.57
N THR A 71 -1.19 0.96 -8.87
CA THR A 71 -0.35 -0.09 -9.45
C THR A 71 0.79 0.50 -10.26
N PHE A 72 1.92 -0.18 -10.21
CA PHE A 72 3.14 0.20 -10.91
C PHE A 72 3.56 -0.93 -11.84
N PHE A 73 3.93 -0.56 -13.04
CA PHE A 73 4.36 -1.49 -14.09
C PHE A 73 5.68 -1.06 -14.70
N ASN A 74 6.53 -2.03 -14.96
CA ASN A 74 7.71 -1.83 -15.78
C ASN A 74 7.77 -2.92 -16.84
N PRO A 75 7.83 -2.59 -18.14
CA PRO A 75 7.78 -3.58 -19.23
C PRO A 75 8.99 -4.51 -19.27
N GLN A 76 10.09 -4.13 -18.62
CA GLN A 76 11.34 -4.88 -18.63
C GLN A 76 11.51 -5.76 -17.39
N SER A 77 10.92 -5.36 -16.26
CA SER A 77 11.15 -6.05 -14.98
C SER A 77 10.08 -5.76 -13.95
N ALA A 78 9.37 -6.81 -13.51
CA ALA A 78 8.46 -6.74 -12.39
C ALA A 78 9.17 -6.37 -11.06
N GLU A 79 10.44 -6.77 -10.90
CA GLU A 79 11.26 -6.37 -9.75
C GLU A 79 11.49 -4.85 -9.73
N THR A 80 11.75 -4.24 -10.90
CA THR A 80 11.86 -2.77 -11.01
C THR A 80 10.54 -2.08 -10.65
N ALA A 81 9.39 -2.64 -11.03
CA ALA A 81 8.10 -2.11 -10.64
C ALA A 81 7.91 -2.13 -9.12
N ALA A 82 8.30 -3.22 -8.43
CA ALA A 82 8.23 -3.34 -6.98
C ALA A 82 9.14 -2.33 -6.26
N ILE A 83 10.35 -2.10 -6.77
CA ILE A 83 11.28 -1.09 -6.23
C ILE A 83 10.70 0.32 -6.43
N SER A 84 10.22 0.65 -7.62
CA SER A 84 9.59 1.94 -7.91
C SER A 84 8.36 2.21 -7.05
N ALA A 85 7.54 1.19 -6.82
CA ALA A 85 6.40 1.27 -5.90
C ALA A 85 6.85 1.56 -4.47
N THR A 86 7.92 0.90 -4.00
CA THR A 86 8.48 1.12 -2.66
C THR A 86 9.00 2.55 -2.51
N GLU A 87 9.77 3.04 -3.49
CA GLU A 87 10.27 4.42 -3.51
C GLU A 87 9.12 5.45 -3.49
N ALA A 88 8.05 5.20 -4.28
CA ALA A 88 6.87 6.07 -4.30
C ALA A 88 6.19 6.12 -2.93
N VAL A 89 6.01 4.98 -2.26
CA VAL A 89 5.38 4.91 -0.93
C VAL A 89 6.21 5.63 0.13
N PHE A 90 7.53 5.46 0.14
CA PHE A 90 8.38 6.17 1.10
C PHE A 90 8.44 7.68 0.83
N GLU A 91 8.42 8.10 -0.44
CA GLU A 91 8.27 9.52 -0.78
C GLU A 91 6.92 10.08 -0.30
N LEU A 92 5.84 9.29 -0.40
CA LEU A 92 4.53 9.64 0.15
C LEU A 92 4.61 9.84 1.67
N LEU A 93 5.21 8.90 2.41
CA LEU A 93 5.37 9.01 3.86
C LEU A 93 6.20 10.23 4.25
N ARG A 94 7.29 10.51 3.53
CA ARG A 94 8.11 11.70 3.74
C ARG A 94 7.31 13.00 3.53
N ARG A 95 6.52 13.11 2.47
CA ARG A 95 5.65 14.28 2.22
C ARG A 95 4.59 14.42 3.31
N THR A 96 4.02 13.31 3.74
CA THR A 96 3.06 13.26 4.84
C THR A 96 3.67 13.76 6.14
N GLU A 97 4.90 13.35 6.45
CA GLU A 97 5.63 13.84 7.64
C GLU A 97 5.89 15.34 7.58
N ILE A 98 6.38 15.86 6.45
CA ILE A 98 6.61 17.30 6.25
C ILE A 98 5.32 18.07 6.48
N ARG A 99 4.22 17.65 5.83
CA ARG A 99 2.91 18.27 6.01
C ARG A 99 2.45 18.25 7.47
N ASN A 100 2.64 17.13 8.17
CA ASN A 100 2.19 16.99 9.55
C ASN A 100 2.93 17.89 10.52
N ARG A 101 4.15 18.36 10.20
CA ARG A 101 4.88 19.36 11.00
C ARG A 101 4.25 20.76 10.93
N GLU A 102 3.39 21.00 9.93
CA GLU A 102 2.78 22.32 9.66
C GLU A 102 1.32 22.40 10.11
N VAL A 103 0.76 21.31 10.64
CA VAL A 103 -0.64 21.23 11.05
C VAL A 103 -0.78 20.76 12.50
N ALA A 104 -1.94 21.03 13.11
CA ALA A 104 -2.27 20.50 14.42
C ALA A 104 -2.49 18.97 14.37
N ASP A 105 -2.25 18.28 15.48
CA ASP A 105 -2.28 16.80 15.55
C ASP A 105 -3.58 16.20 15.04
N GLU A 106 -4.72 16.77 15.32
CA GLU A 106 -6.05 16.33 14.84
C GLU A 106 -6.21 16.42 13.32
N ARG A 107 -5.34 17.17 12.65
CA ARG A 107 -5.29 17.30 11.18
C ARG A 107 -4.18 16.47 10.55
N SER A 108 -3.47 15.70 11.33
CA SER A 108 -2.38 14.86 10.85
C SER A 108 -2.89 13.81 9.87
N LEU A 109 -2.21 13.66 8.75
CA LEU A 109 -2.38 12.58 7.80
C LEU A 109 -1.46 11.43 8.22
N ASN A 110 -2.04 10.34 8.66
CA ASN A 110 -1.29 9.14 9.06
C ASN A 110 -1.70 7.99 8.16
N LEU A 111 -0.73 7.24 7.67
CA LEU A 111 -0.94 6.23 6.65
C LEU A 111 -0.53 4.84 7.13
N ARG A 112 -1.20 3.86 6.58
CA ARG A 112 -0.82 2.47 6.55
C ARG A 112 -0.74 2.04 5.10
N CYS A 113 0.36 1.41 4.71
CA CYS A 113 0.60 1.03 3.32
C CYS A 113 0.96 -0.44 3.22
N ALA A 114 0.55 -1.08 2.14
CA ALA A 114 1.00 -2.42 1.79
C ALA A 114 1.44 -2.50 0.33
N ILE A 115 2.47 -3.30 0.06
CA ILE A 115 3.02 -3.53 -1.29
C ILE A 115 3.02 -5.03 -1.56
N HIS A 116 2.46 -5.42 -2.70
CA HIS A 116 2.46 -6.78 -3.20
C HIS A 116 2.82 -6.80 -4.68
N LEU A 117 3.40 -7.89 -5.15
CA LEU A 117 3.69 -8.11 -6.58
C LEU A 117 2.88 -9.31 -7.06
N GLY A 118 2.10 -9.15 -8.11
CA GLY A 118 1.32 -10.24 -8.66
C GLY A 118 0.59 -9.91 -9.95
N GLU A 119 -0.04 -10.92 -10.53
CA GLU A 119 -0.83 -10.79 -11.75
C GLU A 119 -2.17 -10.12 -11.46
N VAL A 120 -2.54 -9.19 -12.32
CA VAL A 120 -3.81 -8.47 -12.27
C VAL A 120 -4.50 -8.49 -13.62
N ASP A 121 -5.81 -8.56 -13.60
CA ASP A 121 -6.65 -8.35 -14.76
C ASP A 121 -6.82 -6.84 -14.98
N VAL A 122 -6.47 -6.38 -16.18
CA VAL A 122 -6.67 -4.99 -16.59
C VAL A 122 -8.10 -4.84 -17.10
N VAL A 123 -8.94 -4.15 -16.35
CA VAL A 123 -10.34 -3.91 -16.69
C VAL A 123 -10.57 -2.40 -16.82
N LEU A 124 -10.56 -1.89 -18.04
CA LEU A 124 -10.64 -0.46 -18.31
C LEU A 124 -9.49 0.31 -17.61
N ASN A 125 -9.83 1.15 -16.64
CA ASN A 125 -8.88 1.92 -15.83
C ASN A 125 -8.66 1.32 -14.43
N ASP A 126 -9.13 0.10 -14.19
CA ASP A 126 -9.07 -0.59 -12.90
C ASP A 126 -8.21 -1.85 -12.97
N ARG A 127 -7.97 -2.43 -11.81
CA ARG A 127 -7.28 -3.70 -11.61
C ARG A 127 -8.11 -4.62 -10.75
N GLU A 128 -8.25 -5.86 -11.22
CA GLU A 128 -9.01 -6.89 -10.52
C GLU A 128 -8.16 -8.14 -10.32
N GLY A 129 -8.63 -9.05 -9.48
CA GLY A 129 -8.01 -10.35 -9.28
C GLY A 129 -7.59 -10.65 -7.85
N PRO A 130 -7.11 -11.87 -7.62
CA PRO A 130 -6.75 -12.34 -6.28
C PRO A 130 -5.58 -11.56 -5.67
N HIS A 131 -4.61 -11.13 -6.48
CA HIS A 131 -3.46 -10.36 -5.99
C HIS A 131 -3.85 -8.95 -5.51
N VAL A 132 -4.86 -8.32 -6.11
CA VAL A 132 -5.43 -7.07 -5.60
C VAL A 132 -6.06 -7.32 -4.22
N SER A 133 -6.87 -8.37 -4.10
CA SER A 133 -7.46 -8.77 -2.81
C SER A 133 -6.40 -9.08 -1.76
N PHE A 134 -5.30 -9.72 -2.15
CA PHE A 134 -4.17 -10.03 -1.26
C PHE A 134 -3.53 -8.75 -0.70
N ALA A 135 -3.27 -7.75 -1.55
CA ALA A 135 -2.71 -6.47 -1.12
C ALA A 135 -3.58 -5.76 -0.08
N PHE A 136 -4.92 -5.79 -0.24
CA PHE A 136 -5.86 -5.29 0.78
C PHE A 136 -5.79 -6.08 2.09
N ARG A 137 -5.57 -7.40 2.04
CA ARG A 137 -5.40 -8.20 3.26
C ARG A 137 -4.11 -7.88 3.99
N LEU A 138 -3.02 -7.62 3.27
CA LEU A 138 -1.77 -7.15 3.87
C LEU A 138 -1.97 -5.79 4.55
N GLU A 139 -2.61 -4.85 3.85
CA GLU A 139 -2.84 -3.52 4.39
C GLU A 139 -3.66 -3.57 5.70
N SER A 140 -4.64 -4.44 5.80
CA SER A 140 -5.50 -4.58 6.99
C SER A 140 -4.79 -5.10 8.24
N ILE A 141 -3.52 -5.55 8.15
CA ILE A 141 -2.74 -6.04 9.29
C ILE A 141 -2.29 -4.85 10.15
N SER A 142 -2.59 -4.95 11.45
CA SER A 142 -2.24 -3.96 12.48
C SER A 142 -1.72 -4.65 13.73
N ARG A 143 -1.38 -3.89 14.77
CA ARG A 143 -1.02 -4.46 16.08
C ARG A 143 -2.07 -5.43 16.61
N GLY A 144 -3.34 -5.15 16.38
CA GLY A 144 -4.45 -6.02 16.79
C GLY A 144 -4.49 -7.38 16.07
N SER A 145 -3.81 -7.51 14.92
CA SER A 145 -3.70 -8.76 14.16
C SER A 145 -2.58 -9.69 14.66
N LEU A 146 -1.58 -9.16 15.35
CA LEU A 146 -0.40 -9.91 15.80
C LEU A 146 -0.71 -11.11 16.70
N PRO A 147 -1.64 -11.03 17.68
CA PRO A 147 -1.94 -12.18 18.54
C PRO A 147 -2.47 -13.41 17.81
N ALA A 148 -3.00 -13.23 16.60
CA ALA A 148 -3.52 -14.33 15.77
C ALA A 148 -2.46 -14.88 14.77
N ALA A 149 -1.26 -14.28 14.72
CA ALA A 149 -0.17 -14.73 13.87
C ALA A 149 0.65 -15.83 14.54
N LEU A 150 1.40 -16.59 13.72
CA LEU A 150 2.44 -17.47 14.23
C LEU A 150 3.77 -16.73 14.25
N ASN A 151 4.54 -16.91 15.31
CA ASN A 151 5.84 -16.27 15.54
C ASN A 151 5.79 -14.74 15.32
N PRO A 152 4.82 -14.01 15.90
CA PRO A 152 4.70 -12.59 15.72
C PRO A 152 5.84 -11.84 16.43
N ILE A 153 6.15 -10.65 15.93
CA ILE A 153 6.94 -9.68 16.70
C ILE A 153 6.15 -9.19 17.91
N ALA A 154 6.83 -8.60 18.89
CA ALA A 154 6.14 -7.90 19.96
C ALA A 154 5.31 -6.72 19.40
N PRO A 155 4.09 -6.48 19.93
CA PRO A 155 3.19 -5.45 19.39
C PRO A 155 3.82 -4.05 19.29
N GLU A 156 4.70 -3.73 20.23
CA GLU A 156 5.40 -2.44 20.31
C GLU A 156 6.35 -2.22 19.12
N GLN A 157 6.85 -3.29 18.51
CA GLN A 157 7.75 -3.25 17.36
C GLN A 157 7.05 -2.93 16.04
N LEU A 158 5.71 -3.04 15.98
CA LEU A 158 4.93 -2.55 14.84
C LEU A 158 4.40 -1.14 15.16
N PRO A 159 4.77 -0.10 14.42
CA PRO A 159 4.20 1.24 14.63
C PRO A 159 2.68 1.25 14.54
N LEU A 160 2.02 2.19 15.19
CA LEU A 160 0.56 2.37 15.07
C LEU A 160 0.18 2.97 13.72
N LYS A 161 1.09 3.73 13.11
CA LYS A 161 0.88 4.54 11.89
C LYS A 161 2.18 4.73 11.13
N ASN A 162 2.07 5.16 9.88
CA ASN A 162 3.19 5.51 9.00
C ASN A 162 4.18 4.35 8.81
N TYR A 163 3.65 3.18 8.47
CA TYR A 163 4.47 2.01 8.17
C TYR A 163 4.06 1.36 6.84
N VAL A 164 4.97 0.57 6.30
CA VAL A 164 4.81 -0.17 5.05
C VAL A 164 4.97 -1.64 5.32
N LEU A 165 3.95 -2.42 4.95
CA LEU A 165 4.01 -3.87 4.93
C LEU A 165 4.26 -4.35 3.49
N CYS A 166 4.87 -5.51 3.35
CA CYS A 166 4.98 -6.15 2.05
C CYS A 166 4.86 -7.67 2.13
N SER A 167 4.56 -8.26 1.00
CA SER A 167 4.56 -9.71 0.81
C SER A 167 5.97 -10.28 0.72
N GLU A 168 6.10 -11.59 0.86
CA GLU A 168 7.36 -12.31 0.77
C GLU A 168 8.07 -12.09 -0.59
N GLU A 169 7.31 -12.03 -1.69
CA GLU A 169 7.84 -11.76 -3.04
C GLU A 169 8.52 -10.40 -3.09
N VAL A 170 7.88 -9.36 -2.56
CA VAL A 170 8.44 -8.01 -2.53
C VAL A 170 9.62 -7.95 -1.57
N ALA A 171 9.53 -8.57 -0.39
CA ALA A 171 10.63 -8.62 0.57
C ALA A 171 11.88 -9.24 -0.06
N GLY A 172 11.74 -10.38 -0.73
CA GLY A 172 12.85 -11.03 -1.43
C GLY A 172 13.48 -10.16 -2.52
N ILE A 173 12.68 -9.37 -3.25
CA ILE A 173 13.20 -8.41 -4.25
C ILE A 173 14.01 -7.31 -3.56
N LEU A 174 13.46 -6.69 -2.53
CA LEU A 174 14.11 -5.58 -1.82
C LEU A 174 15.44 -6.00 -1.21
N GLU A 175 15.51 -7.19 -0.59
CA GLU A 175 16.75 -7.70 0.00
C GLU A 175 17.85 -7.98 -1.05
N ARG A 176 17.47 -8.46 -2.24
CA ARG A 176 18.45 -8.76 -3.30
C ARG A 176 18.88 -7.56 -4.12
N ARG A 177 17.99 -6.58 -4.33
CA ARG A 177 18.12 -5.54 -5.36
C ARG A 177 18.20 -4.13 -4.81
N SER A 178 17.85 -3.89 -3.55
CA SER A 178 17.83 -2.55 -2.99
C SER A 178 18.95 -2.32 -2.00
N THR A 179 19.64 -1.19 -2.15
CA THR A 179 20.58 -0.68 -1.14
C THR A 179 19.92 0.29 -0.15
N LEU A 180 18.70 0.73 -0.45
CA LEU A 180 17.97 1.74 0.33
C LEU A 180 17.00 1.12 1.33
N TRP A 181 16.50 -0.08 1.05
CA TRP A 181 15.44 -0.73 1.83
C TRP A 181 15.92 -2.07 2.38
N SER A 182 15.44 -2.38 3.57
CA SER A 182 15.53 -3.71 4.19
C SER A 182 14.15 -4.15 4.64
N THR A 183 14.01 -5.42 4.97
CA THR A 183 12.75 -5.96 5.44
C THR A 183 12.93 -6.69 6.76
N ARG A 184 11.89 -6.70 7.59
CA ARG A 184 11.82 -7.45 8.84
C ARG A 184 10.51 -8.22 8.87
N SER A 185 10.58 -9.53 9.04
CA SER A 185 9.40 -10.35 9.25
C SER A 185 8.62 -9.88 10.50
N ILE A 186 7.31 -9.78 10.38
CA ILE A 186 6.42 -9.46 11.51
C ILE A 186 5.60 -10.67 11.96
N GLY A 187 5.77 -11.81 11.30
CA GLY A 187 5.11 -13.07 11.61
C GLY A 187 4.39 -13.69 10.42
N LEU A 188 3.76 -14.83 10.68
CA LEU A 188 3.00 -15.62 9.71
C LEU A 188 1.51 -15.45 9.95
N PHE A 189 0.80 -14.95 8.96
CA PHE A 189 -0.62 -14.58 9.07
C PHE A 189 -1.52 -15.49 8.21
N ARG A 190 -2.71 -15.81 8.74
CA ARG A 190 -3.81 -16.33 7.93
C ARG A 190 -4.58 -15.18 7.31
N LEU A 191 -4.44 -15.02 5.99
CA LEU A 191 -5.17 -13.99 5.26
C LEU A 191 -6.50 -14.55 4.77
N LYS A 192 -7.60 -13.83 5.04
CA LYS A 192 -8.96 -14.28 4.67
C LYS A 192 -9.06 -14.50 3.15
N GLY A 193 -9.45 -15.70 2.74
CA GLY A 193 -9.59 -16.09 1.33
C GLY A 193 -8.32 -16.69 0.71
N PHE A 194 -7.22 -16.80 1.47
CA PHE A 194 -5.96 -17.38 0.99
C PHE A 194 -5.58 -18.60 1.85
N PRO A 195 -5.22 -19.73 1.21
CA PRO A 195 -4.88 -20.94 1.95
C PRO A 195 -3.54 -20.81 2.67
N GLY A 196 -3.42 -21.45 3.83
CA GLY A 196 -2.19 -21.51 4.61
C GLY A 196 -1.84 -20.22 5.35
N PHE A 197 -0.59 -20.16 5.78
CA PHE A 197 0.02 -18.99 6.40
C PHE A 197 0.89 -18.26 5.37
N ARG A 198 0.92 -16.94 5.47
CA ARG A 198 1.76 -16.06 4.65
C ARG A 198 2.67 -15.26 5.54
N GLU A 199 3.95 -15.27 5.25
CA GLU A 199 4.88 -14.41 5.96
C GLU A 199 4.71 -12.98 5.49
N VAL A 200 4.67 -12.05 6.45
CA VAL A 200 4.48 -10.63 6.19
C VAL A 200 5.66 -9.87 6.74
N PHE A 201 6.13 -8.91 5.98
CA PHE A 201 7.32 -8.14 6.29
C PHE A 201 6.98 -6.67 6.43
N ARG A 202 7.66 -6.00 7.36
CA ARG A 202 7.74 -4.55 7.41
C ARG A 202 8.94 -4.08 6.60
N VAL A 203 8.73 -3.07 5.74
CA VAL A 203 9.81 -2.42 4.99
C VAL A 203 10.40 -1.31 5.83
N LEU A 204 11.73 -1.22 5.86
CA LEU A 204 12.51 -0.26 6.64
C LEU A 204 13.46 0.50 5.72
N SER A 205 13.68 1.79 6.00
CA SER A 205 14.76 2.54 5.36
C SER A 205 16.09 2.16 6.00
N ARG A 206 17.10 1.88 5.19
CA ARG A 206 18.47 1.64 5.69
C ARG A 206 19.17 2.94 6.11
N GLN A 207 18.61 4.10 5.74
CA GLN A 207 19.15 5.41 6.07
C GLN A 207 18.66 5.94 7.41
N ASP A 208 17.49 5.46 7.88
CA ASP A 208 16.90 5.78 9.18
C ASP A 208 16.81 4.50 10.01
N PRO A 209 17.91 4.04 10.62
CA PRO A 209 17.86 2.90 11.55
C PRO A 209 16.98 3.27 12.75
N GLU A 210 16.10 2.33 13.15
CA GLU A 210 15.26 2.43 14.37
C GLU A 210 16.09 2.56 15.66
#